data_1ca15206efcad8a364815e414e3f6e7b
#
_entry.id   1ca15206efcad8a364815e414e3f6e7b
#
_cell.length_a   1.000
_cell.length_b   1.000
_cell.length_c   1.000
_cell.angle_alpha   90.00
_cell.angle_beta   90.00
_cell.angle_gamma   90.00
#
_symmetry.space_group_name_H-M   'P 1'
#
loop_
_entity.id
_entity.type
_entity.pdbx_description
1 polymer ?
#
loop_
_entity_poly.entity_id
_entity_poly.type
_entity_poly.pdbx_seq_one_letter_code
_entity_poly.pdbx_strand_id
1 'polypeptide(L)'
;MLNQNQTPLIEALKACTTRSHAPFYTPGHKRGQGISPIFSDLLGKEIFRADLTELTELDNLFTPQSVILAAQELAAEAFGAEKTWFLVNGSTCGITAAILASCRMGEKIILPRNVHSSVISGLILSGAI
;
A
#
# COMPACT_ATOMS: atom_id res chain seq x y z
N MET A 1 1.24 10.43 21.90
CA MET A 1 0.49 9.18 21.61
C MET A 1 -0.66 9.55 20.70
N LEU A 2 -0.68 8.99 19.51
CA LEU A 2 -1.72 9.25 18.52
C LEU A 2 -3.02 8.56 18.90
N ASN A 3 -4.15 9.06 18.39
CA ASN A 3 -5.42 8.39 18.62
C ASN A 3 -5.60 7.23 17.64
N GLN A 4 -5.36 6.01 18.12
CA GLN A 4 -5.43 4.76 17.32
C GLN A 4 -6.85 4.39 16.83
N ASN A 5 -7.89 5.13 17.24
CA ASN A 5 -9.24 4.96 16.71
C ASN A 5 -9.49 5.77 15.42
N GLN A 6 -8.54 6.58 15.00
CA GLN A 6 -8.62 7.30 13.74
C GLN A 6 -8.34 6.38 12.55
N THR A 7 -9.05 6.62 11.44
CA THR A 7 -8.90 5.86 10.19
C THR A 7 -8.76 6.82 8.99
N PRO A 8 -7.69 7.67 8.97
CA PRO A 8 -7.62 8.82 8.07
C PRO A 8 -7.79 8.44 6.60
N LEU A 9 -7.16 7.37 6.13
CA LEU A 9 -7.28 6.93 4.75
C LEU A 9 -8.68 6.38 4.42
N ILE A 10 -9.28 5.61 5.32
CA ILE A 10 -10.64 5.08 5.14
C ILE A 10 -11.67 6.20 5.16
N GLU A 11 -11.51 7.18 6.01
CA GLU A 11 -12.40 8.35 6.10
C GLU A 11 -12.34 9.20 4.83
N ALA A 12 -11.13 9.46 4.31
CA ALA A 12 -10.93 10.15 3.05
C ALA A 12 -11.53 9.38 1.87
N LEU A 13 -11.28 8.05 1.81
CA LEU A 13 -11.84 7.19 0.79
C LEU A 13 -13.38 7.22 0.82
N LYS A 14 -13.99 7.10 1.99
CA LYS A 14 -15.45 7.19 2.17
C LYS A 14 -15.99 8.53 1.70
N ALA A 15 -15.33 9.63 2.02
CA ALA A 15 -15.72 10.96 1.55
C ALA A 15 -15.68 11.05 0.01
N CYS A 16 -14.66 10.47 -0.63
CA CYS A 16 -14.57 10.41 -2.09
C CYS A 16 -15.68 9.55 -2.72
N THR A 17 -16.06 8.43 -2.10
CA THR A 17 -17.13 7.56 -2.63
C THR A 17 -18.50 8.23 -2.66
N THR A 18 -18.78 9.09 -1.71
CA THR A 18 -20.09 9.79 -1.59
C THR A 18 -20.17 11.04 -2.48
N ARG A 19 -19.04 11.57 -2.93
CA ARG A 19 -18.99 12.77 -3.75
C ARG A 19 -19.57 12.54 -5.13
N SER A 20 -20.47 13.42 -5.58
CA SER A 20 -21.01 13.41 -6.94
C SER A 20 -20.12 14.26 -7.86
N HIS A 21 -19.52 13.61 -8.86
CA HIS A 21 -18.68 14.25 -9.88
C HIS A 21 -18.46 13.33 -11.08
N ALA A 22 -18.08 13.89 -12.21
CA ALA A 22 -17.68 13.12 -13.39
C ALA A 22 -16.24 12.58 -13.20
N PRO A 23 -16.01 11.26 -13.30
CA PRO A 23 -14.72 10.64 -13.04
C PRO A 23 -13.79 10.70 -14.26
N PHE A 24 -13.09 11.81 -14.48
CA PHE A 24 -12.09 11.98 -15.54
C PHE A 24 -10.69 11.45 -15.16
N TYR A 25 -10.63 10.46 -14.29
CA TYR A 25 -9.41 9.82 -13.80
C TYR A 25 -9.49 8.29 -13.97
N THR A 26 -8.37 7.62 -13.73
CA THR A 26 -8.32 6.16 -13.62
C THR A 26 -8.93 5.70 -12.27
N PRO A 27 -9.41 4.45 -12.19
CA PRO A 27 -9.43 3.41 -13.22
C PRO A 27 -10.53 3.59 -14.28
N GLY A 28 -10.38 2.84 -15.40
CA GLY A 28 -11.23 2.96 -16.58
C GLY A 28 -12.69 2.58 -16.39
N HIS A 29 -13.04 1.83 -15.34
CA HIS A 29 -14.43 1.47 -15.02
C HIS A 29 -15.29 2.66 -14.56
N LYS A 30 -14.70 3.86 -14.38
CA LYS A 30 -15.42 5.10 -14.07
C LYS A 30 -16.45 4.94 -12.96
N ARG A 31 -15.97 4.52 -11.77
CA ARG A 31 -16.83 4.28 -10.59
C ARG A 31 -17.92 3.23 -10.82
N GLY A 32 -17.58 2.22 -11.65
CA GLY A 32 -18.47 1.12 -11.95
C GLY A 32 -19.43 1.34 -13.14
N GLN A 33 -19.33 2.46 -13.87
CA GLN A 33 -20.18 2.73 -15.03
C GLN A 33 -19.83 1.85 -16.24
N GLY A 34 -18.58 1.43 -16.39
CA GLY A 34 -18.10 0.62 -17.53
C GLY A 34 -17.86 -0.86 -17.22
N ILE A 35 -18.39 -1.40 -16.12
CA ILE A 35 -18.21 -2.81 -15.74
C ILE A 35 -19.31 -3.70 -16.31
N SER A 36 -18.98 -4.99 -16.51
CA SER A 36 -19.97 -5.96 -16.94
C SER A 36 -21.03 -6.22 -15.83
N PRO A 37 -22.30 -6.51 -16.19
CA PRO A 37 -23.32 -6.86 -15.19
C PRO A 37 -22.89 -8.03 -14.31
N ILE A 38 -22.33 -9.10 -14.88
CA ILE A 38 -21.85 -10.28 -14.15
C ILE A 38 -20.84 -9.90 -13.06
N PHE A 39 -19.91 -9.01 -13.38
CA PHE A 39 -18.89 -8.57 -12.43
C PHE A 39 -19.47 -7.66 -11.34
N SER A 40 -20.43 -6.81 -11.74
CA SER A 40 -21.18 -5.98 -10.81
C SER A 40 -22.02 -6.81 -9.82
N ASP A 41 -22.65 -7.90 -10.31
CA ASP A 41 -23.46 -8.79 -9.47
C ASP A 41 -22.59 -9.58 -8.49
N LEU A 42 -21.39 -9.99 -8.91
CA LEU A 42 -20.45 -10.73 -8.07
C LEU A 42 -19.87 -9.87 -6.92
N LEU A 43 -19.46 -8.66 -7.21
CA LEU A 43 -18.69 -7.81 -6.27
C LEU A 43 -19.50 -6.67 -5.64
N GLY A 44 -20.68 -6.37 -6.20
CA GLY A 44 -21.45 -5.19 -5.85
C GLY A 44 -20.89 -3.91 -6.50
N LYS A 45 -21.77 -2.96 -6.80
CA LYS A 45 -21.37 -1.70 -7.48
C LYS A 45 -20.55 -0.75 -6.61
N GLU A 46 -20.76 -0.78 -5.31
CA GLU A 46 -20.15 0.15 -4.38
C GLU A 46 -18.63 -0.03 -4.26
N ILE A 47 -18.11 -1.24 -4.49
CA ILE A 47 -16.67 -1.49 -4.46
C ILE A 47 -15.94 -0.67 -5.52
N PHE A 48 -16.54 -0.49 -6.71
CA PHE A 48 -15.95 0.28 -7.81
C PHE A 48 -15.97 1.80 -7.57
N ARG A 49 -16.76 2.26 -6.62
CA ARG A 49 -16.74 3.67 -6.17
C ARG A 49 -15.57 3.93 -5.23
N ALA A 50 -15.10 2.90 -4.55
CA ALA A 50 -13.96 2.94 -3.63
C ALA A 50 -12.63 2.59 -4.31
N ASP A 51 -12.65 2.05 -5.53
CA ASP A 51 -11.44 1.82 -6.32
C ASP A 51 -11.05 3.13 -7.01
N LEU A 52 -10.13 3.84 -6.38
CA LEU A 52 -9.69 5.18 -6.77
C LEU A 52 -8.19 5.26 -6.89
N THR A 53 -7.72 6.09 -7.80
CA THR A 53 -6.30 6.44 -7.92
C THR A 53 -5.88 7.45 -6.85
N GLU A 54 -4.62 7.83 -6.85
CA GLU A 54 -4.06 8.90 -6.00
C GLU A 54 -4.64 10.26 -6.40
N LEU A 55 -5.83 10.56 -5.90
CA LEU A 55 -6.44 11.89 -6.00
C LEU A 55 -5.83 12.81 -4.92
N THR A 56 -5.93 14.12 -5.11
CA THR A 56 -5.41 15.10 -4.14
C THR A 56 -5.90 14.84 -2.71
N GLU A 57 -7.16 14.40 -2.58
CA GLU A 57 -7.79 14.09 -1.29
C GLU A 57 -7.33 12.75 -0.69
N LEU A 58 -6.74 11.86 -1.51
CA LEU A 58 -6.28 10.53 -1.12
C LEU A 58 -4.76 10.44 -0.94
N ASP A 59 -4.05 11.56 -1.12
CA ASP A 59 -2.60 11.63 -0.97
C ASP A 59 -1.81 10.89 -2.06
N ASN A 60 -0.50 10.84 -1.95
CA ASN A 60 0.42 10.15 -2.86
C ASN A 60 1.32 9.19 -2.09
N LEU A 61 1.36 7.93 -2.49
CA LEU A 61 2.10 6.89 -1.77
C LEU A 61 3.62 7.07 -1.83
N PHE A 62 4.15 7.66 -2.91
CA PHE A 62 5.60 7.89 -3.05
C PHE A 62 6.10 9.08 -2.21
N THR A 63 5.23 10.08 -2.01
CA THR A 63 5.54 11.28 -1.24
C THR A 63 4.36 11.65 -0.35
N PRO A 64 4.01 10.81 0.64
CA PRO A 64 2.83 11.02 1.47
C PRO A 64 2.97 12.28 2.32
N GLN A 65 1.92 13.11 2.33
CA GLN A 65 1.88 14.39 3.03
C GLN A 65 0.60 14.63 3.81
N SER A 66 -0.40 13.77 3.66
CA SER A 66 -1.72 13.92 4.29
C SER A 66 -2.26 12.59 4.84
N VAL A 67 -3.32 12.04 4.27
CA VAL A 67 -4.03 10.89 4.85
C VAL A 67 -3.25 9.59 4.82
N ILE A 68 -2.38 9.37 3.81
CA ILE A 68 -1.49 8.21 3.79
C ILE A 68 -0.40 8.39 4.84
N LEU A 69 0.19 9.59 4.95
CA LEU A 69 1.19 9.87 5.99
C LEU A 69 0.60 9.66 7.38
N ALA A 70 -0.58 10.22 7.65
CA ALA A 70 -1.24 10.04 8.93
C ALA A 70 -1.52 8.56 9.26
N ALA A 71 -1.93 7.76 8.28
CA ALA A 71 -2.12 6.32 8.44
C ALA A 71 -0.80 5.58 8.71
N GLN A 72 0.29 5.97 8.04
CA GLN A 72 1.63 5.41 8.27
C GLN A 72 2.16 5.74 9.67
N GLU A 73 1.93 6.96 10.16
CA GLU A 73 2.31 7.38 11.52
C GLU A 73 1.54 6.61 12.60
N LEU A 74 0.22 6.43 12.42
CA LEU A 74 -0.58 5.58 13.31
C LEU A 74 -0.07 4.13 13.34
N ALA A 75 0.25 3.56 12.19
CA ALA A 75 0.81 2.22 12.10
C ALA A 75 2.19 2.14 12.76
N ALA A 76 3.06 3.12 12.54
CA ALA A 76 4.38 3.17 13.18
C ALA A 76 4.27 3.18 14.70
N GLU A 77 3.39 4.02 15.27
CA GLU A 77 3.17 4.05 16.71
C GLU A 77 2.60 2.72 17.23
N ALA A 78 1.62 2.14 16.53
CA ALA A 78 0.99 0.88 16.93
C ALA A 78 1.99 -0.29 17.01
N PHE A 79 2.99 -0.31 16.12
CA PHE A 79 4.04 -1.33 16.08
C PHE A 79 5.32 -0.93 16.83
N GLY A 80 5.37 0.26 17.45
CA GLY A 80 6.57 0.76 18.12
C GLY A 80 7.74 1.00 17.16
N ALA A 81 7.46 1.31 15.90
CA ALA A 81 8.46 1.58 14.87
C ALA A 81 8.66 3.09 14.70
N GLU A 82 9.85 3.48 14.26
CA GLU A 82 10.12 4.89 13.92
C GLU A 82 9.37 5.32 12.65
N LYS A 83 9.23 4.40 11.69
CA LYS A 83 8.56 4.63 10.40
C LYS A 83 7.87 3.38 9.89
N THR A 84 6.80 3.59 9.14
CA THR A 84 6.09 2.54 8.39
C THR A 84 5.91 2.96 6.95
N TRP A 85 6.05 2.01 6.02
CA TRP A 85 5.76 2.20 4.60
C TRP A 85 4.71 1.18 4.15
N PHE A 86 3.69 1.65 3.46
CA PHE A 86 2.71 0.77 2.83
C PHE A 86 3.25 0.26 1.49
N LEU A 87 3.17 -1.04 1.28
CA LEU A 87 3.76 -1.71 0.11
C LEU A 87 2.68 -2.08 -0.90
N VAL A 88 2.88 -1.75 -2.18
CA VAL A 88 1.95 -2.11 -3.26
C VAL A 88 2.29 -3.46 -3.92
N ASN A 89 3.53 -3.93 -3.79
CA ASN A 89 3.99 -5.22 -4.35
C ASN A 89 4.11 -6.33 -3.29
N GLY A 90 3.33 -6.20 -2.20
CA GLY A 90 3.25 -7.19 -1.13
C GLY A 90 4.54 -7.33 -0.32
N SER A 91 4.56 -8.30 0.59
CA SER A 91 5.70 -8.57 1.47
C SER A 91 6.98 -8.99 0.73
N THR A 92 6.89 -9.53 -0.47
CA THR A 92 8.04 -9.84 -1.31
C THR A 92 8.89 -8.60 -1.58
N CYS A 93 8.26 -7.49 -1.95
CA CYS A 93 8.94 -6.20 -2.12
C CYS A 93 9.59 -5.74 -0.82
N GLY A 94 8.86 -5.80 0.29
CA GLY A 94 9.37 -5.39 1.61
C GLY A 94 10.58 -6.19 2.08
N ILE A 95 10.54 -7.52 1.93
CA ILE A 95 11.66 -8.39 2.29
C ILE A 95 12.89 -8.07 1.43
N THR A 96 12.71 -7.95 0.12
CA THR A 96 13.81 -7.60 -0.79
C THR A 96 14.40 -6.23 -0.44
N ALA A 97 13.56 -5.22 -0.22
CA ALA A 97 13.99 -3.88 0.17
C ALA A 97 14.74 -3.88 1.50
N ALA A 98 14.26 -4.64 2.50
CA ALA A 98 14.92 -4.75 3.80
C ALA A 98 16.33 -5.35 3.69
N ILE A 99 16.51 -6.39 2.87
CA ILE A 99 17.83 -6.99 2.63
C ILE A 99 18.76 -6.00 1.91
N LEU A 100 18.26 -5.34 0.86
CA LEU A 100 19.04 -4.33 0.13
C LEU A 100 19.46 -3.13 1.01
N ALA A 101 18.60 -2.74 1.94
CA ALA A 101 18.90 -1.65 2.88
C ALA A 101 19.88 -2.06 3.99
N SER A 102 19.92 -3.35 4.34
CA SER A 102 20.69 -3.86 5.49
C SER A 102 22.02 -4.48 5.11
N CYS A 103 22.19 -4.93 3.86
CA CYS A 103 23.34 -5.70 3.43
C CYS A 103 23.94 -5.13 2.14
N ARG A 104 25.25 -5.02 2.12
CA ARG A 104 26.05 -4.67 0.93
C ARG A 104 26.66 -5.93 0.31
N MET A 105 27.14 -5.80 -0.92
CA MET A 105 27.85 -6.87 -1.61
C MET A 105 29.01 -7.42 -0.76
N GLY A 106 29.04 -8.74 -0.57
CA GLY A 106 30.04 -9.46 0.22
C GLY A 106 29.83 -9.43 1.73
N GLU A 107 28.85 -8.71 2.24
CA GLU A 107 28.49 -8.76 3.67
C GLU A 107 27.74 -10.03 4.00
N LYS A 108 27.92 -10.53 5.23
CA LYS A 108 27.30 -11.79 5.69
C LYS A 108 25.96 -11.53 6.34
N ILE A 109 24.97 -12.35 5.98
CA ILE A 109 23.65 -12.38 6.60
C ILE A 109 23.34 -13.79 7.07
N ILE A 110 22.79 -13.94 8.28
CA ILE A 110 22.37 -15.23 8.83
C ILE A 110 20.89 -15.42 8.51
N LEU A 111 20.57 -16.50 7.84
CA LEU A 111 19.21 -16.83 7.41
C LEU A 111 18.83 -18.26 7.82
N PRO A 112 17.57 -18.53 8.18
CA PRO A 112 17.10 -19.90 8.36
C PRO A 112 17.05 -20.61 7.00
N ARG A 113 17.22 -21.94 7.00
CA ARG A 113 17.27 -22.73 5.77
C ARG A 113 15.95 -22.72 4.97
N ASN A 114 14.82 -22.54 5.64
CA ASN A 114 13.47 -22.57 5.07
C ASN A 114 12.92 -21.18 4.72
N VAL A 115 13.78 -20.28 4.23
CA VAL A 115 13.36 -18.93 3.84
C VAL A 115 12.44 -18.92 2.63
N HIS A 116 11.60 -17.93 2.55
CA HIS A 116 10.79 -17.66 1.35
C HIS A 116 11.67 -17.21 0.18
N SER A 117 11.23 -17.47 -1.05
CA SER A 117 11.94 -17.11 -2.29
C SER A 117 12.32 -15.62 -2.40
N SER A 118 11.53 -14.72 -1.80
CA SER A 118 11.84 -13.29 -1.75
C SER A 118 13.17 -12.97 -1.03
N VAL A 119 13.54 -13.77 -0.04
CA VAL A 119 14.83 -13.64 0.67
C VAL A 119 15.97 -14.01 -0.26
N ILE A 120 15.81 -15.11 -1.02
CA ILE A 120 16.79 -15.54 -2.03
C ILE A 120 16.95 -14.44 -3.12
N SER A 121 15.84 -13.86 -3.57
CA SER A 121 15.88 -12.73 -4.52
C SER A 121 16.63 -11.53 -3.94
N GLY A 122 16.40 -11.22 -2.67
CA GLY A 122 17.13 -10.16 -1.95
C GLY A 122 18.63 -10.42 -1.86
N LEU A 123 19.05 -11.67 -1.58
CA LEU A 123 20.47 -12.07 -1.59
C LEU A 123 21.12 -11.88 -2.95
N ILE A 124 20.46 -12.36 -4.01
CA ILE A 124 20.96 -12.23 -5.38
C ILE A 124 21.16 -10.77 -5.75
N LEU A 125 20.18 -9.91 -5.43
CA LEU A 125 20.22 -8.49 -5.76
C LEU A 125 21.23 -7.71 -4.92
N SER A 126 21.39 -8.02 -3.63
CA SER A 126 22.34 -7.34 -2.74
C SER A 126 23.77 -7.81 -2.93
N GLY A 127 23.98 -9.05 -3.41
CA GLY A 127 25.28 -9.70 -3.42
C GLY A 127 25.80 -10.06 -2.01
N ALA A 128 24.93 -10.10 -1.00
CA ALA A 128 25.26 -10.58 0.34
C ALA A 128 25.51 -12.09 0.34
N ILE A 129 26.28 -12.59 1.33
CA ILE A 129 26.73 -13.97 1.46
C ILE A 129 26.13 -14.60 2.72
#